data_8452fe563bcb7a74585879e5e2ab37f3
#
_entry.id   8452fe563bcb7a74585879e5e2ab37f3
#
_cell.length_a   1.000
_cell.length_b   1.000
_cell.length_c   1.000
_cell.angle_alpha   90.00
_cell.angle_beta   90.00
_cell.angle_gamma   90.00
#
_symmetry.space_group_name_H-M   'P 1'
#
loop_
_entity.id
_entity.type
_entity.pdbx_description
1 polymer ?
#
loop_
_entity_poly.entity_id
_entity_poly.type
_entity_poly.pdbx_seq_one_letter_code
_entity_poly.pdbx_strand_id
1 'polypeptide(L)'
;MARTRTRTRTRTVRPTAFGTPEVLEVAQTPVPLPAADGVVVRVHAAGVNPIDWKLYSGAFHAVDDQHKESAGVAAAPLPQLGLECAGVVTDVGPEASGGARVGDEVIVYPATGAYADHVAAPVTSLIPKPPGLGWYEAGALMLAGTTAAHTLHATAVGKGDTVLVHGGSGGVGLMAVQLAAALGATVIATAAERNHELLRGLGALPVRYGTGLLDRVRAVAPDGVTAAIDCVGTDEALDTSVELVADRQRIASITGTDRRVAAGIKVIGNGPGQD
;
A
#
# COMPACT_ATOMS: atom_id res chain seq x y z
N MET A 1 28.09 -37.20 -9.92
CA MET A 1 27.89 -36.98 -8.47
C MET A 1 27.35 -35.57 -8.27
N ALA A 2 26.09 -35.43 -7.98
CA ALA A 2 25.47 -34.13 -7.68
C ALA A 2 26.02 -33.63 -6.34
N ARG A 3 26.75 -32.52 -6.33
CA ARG A 3 27.13 -31.82 -5.10
C ARG A 3 25.84 -31.34 -4.41
N THR A 4 25.51 -31.96 -3.31
CA THR A 4 24.47 -31.46 -2.38
C THR A 4 24.96 -30.10 -1.85
N ARG A 5 24.59 -29.00 -2.51
CA ARG A 5 24.78 -27.64 -1.96
C ARG A 5 23.99 -27.57 -0.66
N THR A 6 24.66 -27.50 0.46
CA THR A 6 24.04 -27.18 1.74
C THR A 6 23.34 -25.82 1.54
N ARG A 7 22.01 -25.81 1.49
CA ARG A 7 21.24 -24.60 1.24
C ARG A 7 21.45 -23.66 2.43
N THR A 8 21.97 -22.48 2.16
CA THR A 8 22.04 -21.38 3.12
C THR A 8 20.63 -21.11 3.67
N ARG A 9 20.53 -20.89 4.98
CA ARG A 9 19.25 -20.56 5.60
C ARG A 9 19.00 -19.06 5.54
N THR A 10 17.75 -18.66 5.50
CA THR A 10 17.28 -17.29 5.51
C THR A 10 16.29 -17.09 6.67
N ARG A 11 16.27 -15.93 7.27
CA ARG A 11 15.24 -15.56 8.25
C ARG A 11 13.99 -15.15 7.50
N THR A 12 12.84 -15.46 8.06
CA THR A 12 11.55 -14.98 7.60
C THR A 12 10.65 -14.71 8.81
N VAL A 13 9.85 -13.66 8.76
CA VAL A 13 8.78 -13.40 9.74
C VAL A 13 7.49 -14.01 9.20
N ARG A 14 6.86 -14.85 10.00
CA ARG A 14 5.61 -15.52 9.64
C ARG A 14 4.66 -15.59 10.83
N PRO A 15 3.35 -15.59 10.61
CA PRO A 15 2.38 -15.89 11.66
C PRO A 15 2.34 -17.41 11.92
N THR A 16 2.10 -17.79 13.16
CA THR A 16 1.85 -19.19 13.59
C THR A 16 0.35 -19.49 13.72
N ALA A 17 -0.47 -18.43 13.80
CA ALA A 17 -1.92 -18.46 13.85
C ALA A 17 -2.45 -17.10 13.35
N PHE A 18 -3.76 -16.95 13.18
CA PHE A 18 -4.37 -15.63 13.11
C PHE A 18 -4.47 -15.03 14.50
N GLY A 19 -4.24 -13.71 14.61
CA GLY A 19 -4.33 -13.02 15.91
C GLY A 19 -3.59 -11.68 15.97
N THR A 20 -3.15 -11.36 17.17
CA THR A 20 -2.38 -10.14 17.50
C THR A 20 -0.89 -10.31 17.16
N PRO A 21 -0.04 -9.27 17.25
CA PRO A 21 1.38 -9.37 16.88
C PRO A 21 2.17 -10.49 17.56
N GLU A 22 1.70 -11.01 18.68
CA GLU A 22 2.31 -12.12 19.44
C GLU A 22 2.32 -13.45 18.68
N VAL A 23 1.51 -13.57 17.61
CA VAL A 23 1.52 -14.76 16.75
C VAL A 23 2.70 -14.76 15.76
N LEU A 24 3.44 -13.67 15.67
CA LEU A 24 4.55 -13.56 14.74
C LEU A 24 5.83 -14.20 15.31
N GLU A 25 6.49 -15.01 14.51
CA GLU A 25 7.80 -15.59 14.83
C GLU A 25 8.83 -15.29 13.75
N VAL A 26 10.10 -15.25 14.15
CA VAL A 26 11.24 -15.27 13.23
C VAL A 26 11.67 -16.71 13.02
N ALA A 27 11.38 -17.27 11.86
CA ALA A 27 11.73 -18.62 11.48
C ALA A 27 12.98 -18.68 10.62
N GLN A 28 13.69 -19.81 10.65
CA GLN A 28 14.80 -20.12 9.76
C GLN A 28 14.29 -21.06 8.68
N THR A 29 14.31 -20.64 7.41
CA THR A 29 13.88 -21.42 6.26
C THR A 29 15.04 -21.58 5.26
N PRO A 30 15.03 -22.57 4.35
CA PRO A 30 15.96 -22.58 3.24
C PRO A 30 15.80 -21.34 2.37
N VAL A 31 16.88 -20.77 1.87
CA VAL A 31 16.81 -19.71 0.83
C VAL A 31 15.95 -20.24 -0.33
N PRO A 32 14.94 -19.50 -0.80
CA PRO A 32 14.09 -19.96 -1.90
C PRO A 32 14.92 -20.20 -3.17
N LEU A 33 14.39 -21.01 -4.09
CA LEU A 33 14.90 -21.07 -5.46
C LEU A 33 14.03 -20.19 -6.35
N PRO A 34 14.60 -19.57 -7.38
CA PRO A 34 13.79 -18.85 -8.36
C PRO A 34 12.90 -19.87 -9.11
N ALA A 35 11.68 -19.45 -9.46
CA ALA A 35 10.90 -20.11 -10.50
C ALA A 35 11.65 -20.02 -11.83
N ALA A 36 11.22 -20.80 -12.84
CA ALA A 36 11.89 -20.78 -14.15
C ALA A 36 11.97 -19.37 -14.74
N ASP A 37 10.91 -18.58 -14.61
CA ASP A 37 10.74 -17.20 -15.07
C ASP A 37 10.95 -16.15 -13.97
N GLY A 38 11.50 -16.54 -12.82
CA GLY A 38 11.63 -15.70 -11.64
C GLY A 38 13.07 -15.41 -11.22
N VAL A 39 13.20 -14.69 -10.13
CA VAL A 39 14.46 -14.33 -9.48
C VAL A 39 14.41 -14.60 -7.98
N VAL A 40 15.57 -14.62 -7.32
CA VAL A 40 15.69 -14.45 -5.88
C VAL A 40 16.35 -13.10 -5.61
N VAL A 41 15.74 -12.35 -4.70
CA VAL A 41 16.26 -11.04 -4.27
C VAL A 41 16.67 -11.12 -2.80
N ARG A 42 17.89 -10.71 -2.50
CA ARG A 42 18.34 -10.44 -1.14
C ARG A 42 17.80 -9.10 -0.71
N VAL A 43 16.89 -9.11 0.27
CA VAL A 43 16.17 -7.93 0.72
C VAL A 43 17.07 -7.02 1.56
N HIS A 44 17.06 -5.74 1.24
CA HIS A 44 17.71 -4.68 2.01
C HIS A 44 16.70 -3.92 2.89
N ALA A 45 15.48 -3.70 2.38
CA ALA A 45 14.38 -3.10 3.11
C ALA A 45 13.04 -3.62 2.59
N ALA A 46 12.07 -3.76 3.46
CA ALA A 46 10.68 -4.09 3.12
C ALA A 46 9.73 -3.08 3.75
N GLY A 47 8.70 -2.68 3.00
CA GLY A 47 7.65 -1.80 3.50
C GLY A 47 6.77 -2.50 4.54
N VAL A 48 6.40 -1.75 5.58
CA VAL A 48 5.42 -2.19 6.58
C VAL A 48 4.13 -1.41 6.39
N ASN A 49 3.08 -2.11 6.03
CA ASN A 49 1.82 -1.50 5.62
C ASN A 49 0.64 -1.99 6.49
N PRO A 50 -0.45 -1.19 6.62
CA PRO A 50 -1.63 -1.62 7.37
C PRO A 50 -2.24 -2.93 6.87
N ILE A 51 -2.06 -3.28 5.61
CA ILE A 51 -2.55 -4.54 5.04
C ILE A 51 -1.86 -5.76 5.68
N ASP A 52 -0.58 -5.65 6.04
CA ASP A 52 0.17 -6.76 6.62
C ASP A 52 -0.44 -7.24 7.95
N TRP A 53 -0.76 -6.31 8.86
CA TRP A 53 -1.39 -6.69 10.13
C TRP A 53 -2.85 -7.14 9.94
N LYS A 54 -3.57 -6.59 8.97
CA LYS A 54 -4.92 -7.07 8.62
C LYS A 54 -4.89 -8.50 8.09
N LEU A 55 -3.85 -8.88 7.35
CA LEU A 55 -3.68 -10.24 6.87
C LEU A 55 -3.51 -11.22 8.03
N TYR A 56 -2.53 -11.00 8.91
CA TYR A 56 -2.31 -11.96 10.00
C TYR A 56 -3.31 -11.85 11.15
N SER A 57 -4.03 -10.75 11.30
CA SER A 57 -5.12 -10.68 12.29
C SER A 57 -6.36 -11.49 11.90
N GLY A 58 -6.45 -11.95 10.64
CA GLY A 58 -7.62 -12.62 10.12
C GLY A 58 -8.77 -11.68 9.73
N ALA A 59 -8.53 -10.36 9.63
CA ALA A 59 -9.57 -9.39 9.30
C ALA A 59 -10.29 -9.67 7.96
N PHE A 60 -9.62 -10.37 7.03
CA PHE A 60 -10.21 -10.78 5.77
C PHE A 60 -10.82 -12.19 5.79
N HIS A 61 -10.60 -12.97 6.84
CA HIS A 61 -11.11 -14.33 6.99
C HIS A 61 -12.45 -14.39 7.72
N ALA A 62 -12.70 -13.47 8.64
CA ALA A 62 -13.94 -13.43 9.42
C ALA A 62 -15.22 -13.31 8.57
N VAL A 63 -15.11 -12.80 7.34
CA VAL A 63 -16.22 -12.71 6.38
C VAL A 63 -16.46 -14.05 5.64
N ASP A 64 -15.42 -14.84 5.49
CA ASP A 64 -15.43 -16.08 4.65
C ASP A 64 -15.75 -17.34 5.50
N ASP A 65 -15.39 -17.35 6.78
CA ASP A 65 -15.53 -18.51 7.66
C ASP A 65 -16.97 -18.84 8.05
N GLN A 66 -17.86 -17.83 8.16
CA GLN A 66 -19.28 -18.08 8.42
C GLN A 66 -19.97 -18.88 7.29
N HIS A 67 -19.38 -18.87 6.09
CA HIS A 67 -19.87 -19.66 4.95
C HIS A 67 -19.12 -21.00 4.77
N LYS A 68 -17.90 -21.14 5.34
CA LYS A 68 -17.04 -22.32 5.15
C LYS A 68 -17.20 -23.39 6.23
N GLU A 69 -17.52 -23.03 7.48
CA GLU A 69 -17.82 -24.02 8.53
C GLU A 69 -18.97 -24.95 8.18
N SER A 70 -19.93 -24.47 7.39
CA SER A 70 -21.05 -25.29 6.88
C SER A 70 -20.68 -26.20 5.72
N ALA A 71 -19.50 -26.06 5.09
CA ALA A 71 -19.09 -26.78 3.89
C ALA A 71 -17.91 -27.76 4.10
N GLY A 72 -17.35 -27.89 5.31
CA GLY A 72 -16.22 -28.79 5.58
C GLY A 72 -14.92 -28.41 4.83
N VAL A 73 -14.72 -27.13 4.51
CA VAL A 73 -13.54 -26.63 3.79
C VAL A 73 -12.36 -26.48 4.76
N ALA A 74 -11.17 -26.94 4.34
CA ALA A 74 -9.94 -26.79 5.13
C ALA A 74 -9.68 -25.32 5.50
N ALA A 75 -9.15 -25.09 6.71
CA ALA A 75 -8.76 -23.77 7.17
C ALA A 75 -7.85 -23.08 6.14
N ALA A 76 -8.08 -21.78 5.91
CA ALA A 76 -7.26 -21.02 4.97
C ALA A 76 -5.79 -21.01 5.43
N PRO A 77 -4.83 -21.09 4.48
CA PRO A 77 -3.41 -21.05 4.82
C PRO A 77 -3.05 -19.70 5.44
N LEU A 78 -2.12 -19.72 6.40
CA LEU A 78 -1.59 -18.50 6.99
C LEU A 78 -0.87 -17.65 5.94
N PRO A 79 -1.01 -16.31 5.99
CA PRO A 79 -0.45 -15.43 4.96
C PRO A 79 1.08 -15.36 5.04
N GLN A 80 1.71 -15.16 3.90
CA GLN A 80 3.09 -14.71 3.81
C GLN A 80 3.11 -13.19 3.85
N LEU A 81 3.88 -12.61 4.78
CA LEU A 81 3.87 -11.18 5.06
C LEU A 81 4.92 -10.41 4.26
N GLY A 82 4.65 -9.13 4.01
CA GLY A 82 5.47 -8.23 3.21
C GLY A 82 5.09 -8.27 1.73
N LEU A 83 4.48 -7.18 1.27
CA LEU A 83 3.91 -7.04 -0.07
C LEU A 83 4.80 -6.19 -1.00
N GLU A 84 5.88 -5.64 -0.47
CA GLU A 84 6.87 -4.86 -1.22
C GLU A 84 8.24 -4.95 -0.54
N CYS A 85 9.29 -4.83 -1.32
CA CYS A 85 10.65 -4.67 -0.81
C CYS A 85 11.58 -4.05 -1.86
N ALA A 86 12.81 -3.71 -1.43
CA ALA A 86 13.91 -3.40 -2.31
C ALA A 86 15.14 -4.24 -1.92
N GLY A 87 15.95 -4.61 -2.90
CA GLY A 87 17.10 -5.46 -2.67
C GLY A 87 17.91 -5.72 -3.92
N VAL A 88 18.80 -6.70 -3.83
CA VAL A 88 19.72 -7.08 -4.92
C VAL A 88 19.39 -8.50 -5.38
N VAL A 89 19.28 -8.68 -6.69
CA VAL A 89 19.07 -9.99 -7.32
C VAL A 89 20.28 -10.90 -7.04
N THR A 90 20.04 -12.09 -6.49
CA THR A 90 21.08 -13.08 -6.16
C THR A 90 21.03 -14.34 -6.99
N ASP A 91 19.89 -14.67 -7.54
CA ASP A 91 19.67 -15.83 -8.41
C ASP A 91 18.63 -15.49 -9.49
N VAL A 92 18.80 -16.07 -10.67
CA VAL A 92 17.92 -15.87 -11.83
C VAL A 92 17.53 -17.23 -12.40
N GLY A 93 16.24 -17.41 -12.64
CA GLY A 93 15.69 -18.63 -13.23
C GLY A 93 16.10 -18.80 -14.70
N PRO A 94 16.13 -20.03 -15.21
CA PRO A 94 16.65 -20.33 -16.54
C PRO A 94 15.83 -19.75 -17.70
N GLU A 95 14.56 -19.40 -17.46
CA GLU A 95 13.65 -18.84 -18.47
C GLU A 95 13.29 -17.38 -18.15
N ALA A 96 13.97 -16.77 -17.18
CA ALA A 96 13.72 -15.38 -16.81
C ALA A 96 13.99 -14.44 -18.00
N SER A 97 12.95 -13.83 -18.52
CA SER A 97 12.99 -12.84 -19.60
C SER A 97 13.10 -11.42 -19.02
N GLY A 98 13.34 -10.42 -19.89
CA GLY A 98 13.37 -9.02 -19.44
C GLY A 98 14.73 -8.52 -18.94
N GLY A 99 15.80 -9.35 -19.04
CA GLY A 99 17.17 -8.91 -18.83
C GLY A 99 17.61 -8.79 -17.36
N ALA A 100 16.83 -9.34 -16.39
CA ALA A 100 17.24 -9.38 -14.98
C ALA A 100 18.57 -10.14 -14.81
N ARG A 101 19.48 -9.61 -14.01
CA ARG A 101 20.83 -10.17 -13.79
C ARG A 101 21.15 -10.20 -12.30
N VAL A 102 21.97 -11.17 -11.91
CA VAL A 102 22.55 -11.17 -10.57
C VAL A 102 23.35 -9.88 -10.37
N GLY A 103 23.09 -9.21 -9.26
CA GLY A 103 23.67 -7.92 -8.92
C GLY A 103 22.77 -6.71 -9.21
N ASP A 104 21.68 -6.86 -9.93
CA ASP A 104 20.75 -5.76 -10.19
C ASP A 104 20.09 -5.28 -8.89
N GLU A 105 20.07 -3.95 -8.69
CA GLU A 105 19.32 -3.29 -7.63
C GLU A 105 17.87 -3.09 -8.08
N VAL A 106 16.94 -3.68 -7.34
CA VAL A 106 15.52 -3.71 -7.72
C VAL A 106 14.59 -3.36 -6.57
N ILE A 107 13.42 -2.85 -6.93
CA ILE A 107 12.22 -2.85 -6.11
C ILE A 107 11.39 -4.05 -6.58
N VAL A 108 10.79 -4.78 -5.64
CA VAL A 108 9.90 -5.90 -5.91
C VAL A 108 8.47 -5.50 -5.52
N TYR A 109 7.58 -5.43 -6.51
CA TYR A 109 6.16 -5.12 -6.30
C TYR A 109 5.29 -5.63 -7.46
N PRO A 110 4.18 -6.34 -7.19
CA PRO A 110 3.84 -6.90 -5.88
C PRO A 110 4.84 -7.98 -5.43
N ALA A 111 5.07 -8.07 -4.12
CA ALA A 111 5.84 -9.13 -3.50
C ALA A 111 4.93 -10.02 -2.64
N THR A 112 5.43 -11.20 -2.28
CA THR A 112 4.81 -12.09 -1.31
C THR A 112 5.90 -12.68 -0.42
N GLY A 113 5.80 -12.46 0.89
CA GLY A 113 6.79 -12.97 1.84
C GLY A 113 8.06 -12.11 1.92
N ALA A 114 7.98 -10.81 1.64
CA ALA A 114 9.11 -9.88 1.67
C ALA A 114 9.65 -9.59 3.09
N TYR A 115 8.96 -10.03 4.15
CA TYR A 115 9.50 -10.01 5.51
C TYR A 115 10.51 -11.15 5.72
N ALA A 116 11.52 -11.19 4.88
CA ALA A 116 12.59 -12.18 4.87
C ALA A 116 13.91 -11.58 4.41
N ASP A 117 15.05 -12.25 4.72
CA ASP A 117 16.35 -11.82 4.14
C ASP A 117 16.42 -12.10 2.63
N HIS A 118 15.61 -13.07 2.11
CA HIS A 118 15.53 -13.41 0.69
C HIS A 118 14.10 -13.71 0.29
N VAL A 119 13.67 -13.17 -0.84
CA VAL A 119 12.34 -13.39 -1.44
C VAL A 119 12.49 -13.89 -2.88
N ALA A 120 11.66 -14.85 -3.28
CA ALA A 120 11.49 -15.21 -4.68
C ALA A 120 10.37 -14.39 -5.30
N ALA A 121 10.56 -13.89 -6.50
CA ALA A 121 9.58 -13.08 -7.22
C ALA A 121 9.63 -13.38 -8.72
N PRO A 122 8.51 -13.23 -9.46
CA PRO A 122 8.52 -13.25 -10.90
C PRO A 122 9.25 -12.01 -11.45
N VAL A 123 9.87 -12.12 -12.62
CA VAL A 123 10.55 -10.96 -13.23
C VAL A 123 9.60 -9.79 -13.53
N THR A 124 8.32 -10.07 -13.70
CA THR A 124 7.27 -9.04 -13.93
C THR A 124 7.01 -8.16 -12.71
N SER A 125 7.42 -8.58 -11.51
CA SER A 125 7.34 -7.77 -10.29
C SER A 125 8.58 -6.90 -10.06
N LEU A 126 9.60 -6.97 -10.92
CA LEU A 126 10.84 -6.23 -10.75
C LEU A 126 10.74 -4.84 -11.39
N ILE A 127 11.12 -3.85 -10.61
CA ILE A 127 11.27 -2.47 -11.05
C ILE A 127 12.73 -2.08 -10.77
N PRO A 128 13.50 -1.61 -11.75
CA PRO A 128 14.84 -1.11 -11.49
C PRO A 128 14.81 -0.03 -10.41
N LYS A 129 15.61 -0.18 -9.37
CA LYS A 129 15.71 0.83 -8.33
C LYS A 129 16.35 2.09 -8.92
N PRO A 130 15.72 3.27 -8.86
CA PRO A 130 16.32 4.50 -9.36
C PRO A 130 17.70 4.77 -8.71
N PRO A 131 18.72 5.17 -9.49
CA PRO A 131 19.97 5.61 -8.92
C PRO A 131 19.76 6.76 -7.92
N GLY A 132 20.44 6.69 -6.78
CA GLY A 132 20.34 7.70 -5.73
C GLY A 132 19.14 7.54 -4.76
N LEU A 133 18.15 6.70 -5.07
CA LEU A 133 17.09 6.37 -4.10
C LEU A 133 17.67 5.42 -3.02
N GLY A 134 17.46 5.77 -1.74
CA GLY A 134 17.87 4.94 -0.61
C GLY A 134 17.08 3.62 -0.55
N TRP A 135 17.63 2.62 0.14
CA TRP A 135 16.97 1.31 0.27
C TRP A 135 15.66 1.39 1.06
N TYR A 136 15.61 2.24 2.09
CA TYR A 136 14.41 2.39 2.92
C TYR A 136 13.26 3.01 2.15
N GLU A 137 13.56 4.07 1.38
CA GLU A 137 12.58 4.73 0.52
C GLU A 137 12.12 3.77 -0.59
N ALA A 138 13.05 3.08 -1.25
CA ALA A 138 12.74 2.12 -2.30
C ALA A 138 11.89 0.95 -1.79
N GLY A 139 12.18 0.45 -0.57
CA GLY A 139 11.49 -0.69 0.02
C GLY A 139 10.05 -0.40 0.47
N ALA A 140 9.65 0.87 0.63
CA ALA A 140 8.33 1.27 1.11
C ALA A 140 7.57 2.19 0.12
N LEU A 141 8.04 2.28 -1.13
CA LEU A 141 7.53 3.23 -2.12
C LEU A 141 6.25 2.75 -2.80
N MET A 142 6.22 1.47 -3.20
CA MET A 142 5.30 1.05 -4.25
C MET A 142 3.88 0.84 -3.77
N LEU A 143 3.65 0.20 -2.63
CA LEU A 143 2.29 -0.08 -2.17
C LEU A 143 1.52 1.22 -1.87
N ALA A 144 2.11 2.11 -1.11
CA ALA A 144 1.51 3.41 -0.81
C ALA A 144 1.44 4.31 -2.06
N GLY A 145 2.49 4.33 -2.87
CA GLY A 145 2.58 5.14 -4.09
C GLY A 145 1.59 4.73 -5.16
N THR A 146 1.47 3.43 -5.46
CA THR A 146 0.49 2.94 -6.45
C THR A 146 -0.93 3.14 -5.96
N THR A 147 -1.21 2.90 -4.67
CA THR A 147 -2.53 3.18 -4.10
C THR A 147 -2.90 4.65 -4.25
N ALA A 148 -2.00 5.57 -3.95
CA ALA A 148 -2.22 7.01 -4.14
C ALA A 148 -2.43 7.36 -5.62
N ALA A 149 -1.59 6.83 -6.52
CA ALA A 149 -1.73 7.06 -7.95
C ALA A 149 -3.07 6.56 -8.50
N HIS A 150 -3.51 5.36 -8.07
CA HIS A 150 -4.81 4.82 -8.47
C HIS A 150 -5.98 5.68 -7.96
N THR A 151 -5.94 6.18 -6.72
CA THR A 151 -7.01 7.06 -6.21
C THR A 151 -7.10 8.37 -6.99
N LEU A 152 -5.96 9.00 -7.28
CA LEU A 152 -5.89 10.22 -8.06
C LEU A 152 -6.36 10.02 -9.51
N HIS A 153 -5.93 8.92 -10.14
CA HIS A 153 -6.38 8.54 -11.48
C HIS A 153 -7.89 8.27 -11.50
N ALA A 154 -8.38 7.45 -10.58
CA ALA A 154 -9.79 7.10 -10.48
C ALA A 154 -10.70 8.33 -10.27
N THR A 155 -10.23 9.33 -9.54
CA THR A 155 -10.93 10.60 -9.33
C THR A 155 -10.61 11.66 -10.39
N ALA A 156 -9.83 11.31 -11.41
CA ALA A 156 -9.43 12.19 -12.52
C ALA A 156 -8.82 13.52 -12.02
N VAL A 157 -8.02 13.49 -10.95
CA VAL A 157 -7.34 14.67 -10.42
C VAL A 157 -6.29 15.18 -11.40
N GLY A 158 -6.26 16.50 -11.61
CA GLY A 158 -5.33 17.14 -12.50
C GLY A 158 -5.12 18.63 -12.21
N LYS A 159 -4.52 19.32 -13.19
CA LYS A 159 -4.22 20.74 -13.08
C LYS A 159 -5.49 21.58 -12.87
N GLY A 160 -5.46 22.45 -11.87
CA GLY A 160 -6.56 23.34 -11.53
C GLY A 160 -7.59 22.75 -10.56
N ASP A 161 -7.44 21.49 -10.18
CA ASP A 161 -8.26 20.91 -9.12
C ASP A 161 -7.86 21.41 -7.74
N THR A 162 -8.84 21.44 -6.82
CA THR A 162 -8.62 21.55 -5.38
C THR A 162 -8.99 20.22 -4.74
N VAL A 163 -8.00 19.50 -4.22
CA VAL A 163 -8.15 18.12 -3.72
C VAL A 163 -8.05 18.08 -2.21
N LEU A 164 -9.05 17.48 -1.56
CA LEU A 164 -9.03 17.22 -0.12
C LEU A 164 -8.51 15.80 0.13
N VAL A 165 -7.35 15.68 0.81
CA VAL A 165 -6.75 14.41 1.21
C VAL A 165 -6.95 14.19 2.70
N HIS A 166 -7.82 13.29 3.09
CA HIS A 166 -7.98 12.88 4.48
C HIS A 166 -6.86 11.93 4.89
N GLY A 167 -6.23 12.21 6.05
CA GLY A 167 -5.08 11.46 6.53
C GLY A 167 -3.79 11.74 5.75
N GLY A 168 -3.57 12.99 5.35
CA GLY A 168 -2.44 13.43 4.53
C GLY A 168 -1.05 13.09 5.06
N SER A 169 -0.90 12.84 6.37
CA SER A 169 0.39 12.46 6.98
C SER A 169 0.60 10.94 7.12
N GLY A 170 -0.34 10.10 6.64
CA GLY A 170 -0.19 8.65 6.56
C GLY A 170 0.56 8.24 5.29
N GLY A 171 0.95 6.97 5.16
CA GLY A 171 1.73 6.47 4.02
C GLY A 171 1.11 6.82 2.66
N VAL A 172 -0.13 6.40 2.41
CA VAL A 172 -0.85 6.73 1.15
C VAL A 172 -1.12 8.23 1.04
N GLY A 173 -1.50 8.89 2.15
CA GLY A 173 -1.78 10.32 2.15
C GLY A 173 -0.57 11.17 1.76
N LEU A 174 0.62 10.86 2.26
CA LEU A 174 1.87 11.54 1.89
C LEU A 174 2.18 11.40 0.39
N MET A 175 1.95 10.22 -0.18
CA MET A 175 2.11 10.01 -1.62
C MET A 175 1.05 10.77 -2.42
N ALA A 176 -0.21 10.72 -1.99
CA ALA A 176 -1.31 11.43 -2.66
C ALA A 176 -1.08 12.96 -2.67
N VAL A 177 -0.62 13.54 -1.55
CA VAL A 177 -0.27 14.97 -1.46
C VAL A 177 0.78 15.34 -2.50
N GLN A 178 1.90 14.60 -2.56
CA GLN A 178 3.00 14.91 -3.47
C GLN A 178 2.61 14.72 -4.93
N LEU A 179 1.93 13.61 -5.25
CA LEU A 179 1.49 13.31 -6.61
C LEU A 179 0.44 14.32 -7.10
N ALA A 180 -0.54 14.69 -6.27
CA ALA A 180 -1.54 15.69 -6.63
C ALA A 180 -0.91 17.07 -6.86
N ALA A 181 0.04 17.48 -6.02
CA ALA A 181 0.80 18.72 -6.21
C ALA A 181 1.61 18.68 -7.52
N ALA A 182 2.26 17.56 -7.83
CA ALA A 182 3.00 17.38 -9.09
C ALA A 182 2.08 17.42 -10.34
N LEU A 183 0.82 17.01 -10.20
CA LEU A 183 -0.22 17.14 -11.25
C LEU A 183 -0.75 18.58 -11.41
N GLY A 184 -0.32 19.51 -10.55
CA GLY A 184 -0.74 20.91 -10.58
C GLY A 184 -2.06 21.19 -9.86
N ALA A 185 -2.49 20.32 -8.97
CA ALA A 185 -3.63 20.54 -8.10
C ALA A 185 -3.25 21.35 -6.85
N THR A 186 -4.20 22.11 -6.30
CA THR A 186 -4.13 22.66 -4.94
C THR A 186 -4.52 21.56 -3.96
N VAL A 187 -3.66 21.23 -3.00
CA VAL A 187 -3.89 20.14 -2.07
C VAL A 187 -4.21 20.64 -0.68
N ILE A 188 -5.37 20.23 -0.15
CA ILE A 188 -5.76 20.40 1.25
C ILE A 188 -5.59 19.05 1.93
N ALA A 189 -4.86 18.99 3.05
CA ALA A 189 -4.55 17.72 3.69
C ALA A 189 -4.95 17.73 5.16
N THR A 190 -5.79 16.76 5.59
CA THR A 190 -6.14 16.67 7.00
C THR A 190 -5.08 15.88 7.77
N ALA A 191 -4.66 16.43 8.91
CA ALA A 191 -3.68 15.80 9.80
C ALA A 191 -3.77 16.38 11.23
N ALA A 192 -3.07 15.72 12.18
CA ALA A 192 -2.80 16.32 13.48
C ALA A 192 -1.82 17.51 13.34
N GLU A 193 -1.96 18.52 14.19
CA GLU A 193 -1.18 19.77 14.11
C GLU A 193 0.33 19.55 14.06
N ARG A 194 0.85 18.55 14.79
CA ARG A 194 2.28 18.20 14.78
C ARG A 194 2.83 17.83 13.39
N ASN A 195 1.96 17.47 12.45
CA ASN A 195 2.33 17.08 11.07
C ASN A 195 2.09 18.21 10.06
N HIS A 196 1.60 19.39 10.47
CA HIS A 196 1.25 20.46 9.55
C HIS A 196 2.48 21.07 8.86
N GLU A 197 3.60 21.17 9.55
CA GLU A 197 4.84 21.67 8.95
C GLU A 197 5.36 20.74 7.85
N LEU A 198 5.36 19.43 8.10
CA LEU A 198 5.70 18.43 7.09
C LEU A 198 4.81 18.59 5.84
N LEU A 199 3.50 18.70 6.01
CA LEU A 199 2.56 18.82 4.90
C LEU A 199 2.72 20.12 4.11
N ARG A 200 3.04 21.23 4.78
CA ARG A 200 3.38 22.50 4.08
C ARG A 200 4.66 22.36 3.26
N GLY A 201 5.66 21.66 3.79
CA GLY A 201 6.91 21.36 3.07
C GLY A 201 6.69 20.51 1.83
N LEU A 202 5.60 19.74 1.76
CA LEU A 202 5.17 18.95 0.60
C LEU A 202 4.20 19.69 -0.33
N GLY A 203 3.91 20.97 -0.07
CA GLY A 203 3.05 21.79 -0.92
C GLY A 203 1.56 21.73 -0.59
N ALA A 204 1.16 21.15 0.54
CA ALA A 204 -0.25 21.11 0.93
C ALA A 204 -0.64 22.22 1.91
N LEU A 205 -1.94 22.55 1.93
CA LEU A 205 -2.60 23.36 2.94
C LEU A 205 -3.11 22.43 4.05
N PRO A 206 -2.42 22.33 5.20
CA PRO A 206 -2.83 21.40 6.24
C PRO A 206 -4.03 21.94 7.03
N VAL A 207 -4.96 21.04 7.35
CA VAL A 207 -6.15 21.32 8.16
C VAL A 207 -6.25 20.27 9.26
N ARG A 208 -6.57 20.68 10.49
CA ARG A 208 -6.82 19.77 11.60
C ARG A 208 -8.15 19.04 11.38
N TYR A 209 -8.17 17.70 11.54
CA TYR A 209 -9.41 16.91 11.62
C TYR A 209 -10.14 17.11 12.97
N GLY A 210 -11.32 16.53 13.13
CA GLY A 210 -12.16 16.63 14.32
C GLY A 210 -13.19 17.74 14.20
N THR A 211 -14.03 17.91 15.22
CA THR A 211 -15.19 18.81 15.24
C THR A 211 -14.93 20.14 14.53
N GLY A 212 -15.79 20.52 13.58
CA GLY A 212 -15.65 21.74 12.77
C GLY A 212 -14.71 21.57 11.56
N LEU A 213 -14.38 20.35 11.15
CA LEU A 213 -13.53 20.11 9.98
C LEU A 213 -14.08 20.76 8.71
N LEU A 214 -15.37 20.62 8.45
CA LEU A 214 -16.03 21.19 7.27
C LEU A 214 -15.79 22.68 7.14
N ASP A 215 -15.98 23.45 8.23
CA ASP A 215 -15.79 24.91 8.23
C ASP A 215 -14.32 25.28 8.01
N ARG A 216 -13.39 24.52 8.60
CA ARG A 216 -11.97 24.75 8.40
C ARG A 216 -11.53 24.48 6.96
N VAL A 217 -12.09 23.46 6.30
CA VAL A 217 -11.81 23.21 4.88
C VAL A 217 -12.40 24.31 4.01
N ARG A 218 -13.64 24.74 4.26
CA ARG A 218 -14.27 25.87 3.53
C ARG A 218 -13.47 27.16 3.67
N ALA A 219 -12.89 27.40 4.84
CA ALA A 219 -12.07 28.61 5.09
C ALA A 219 -10.79 28.64 4.25
N VAL A 220 -10.18 27.49 3.92
CA VAL A 220 -8.95 27.41 3.09
C VAL A 220 -9.23 27.12 1.62
N ALA A 221 -10.48 26.77 1.27
CA ALA A 221 -10.94 26.49 -0.09
C ALA A 221 -12.17 27.36 -0.43
N PRO A 222 -12.05 28.69 -0.53
CA PRO A 222 -13.19 29.58 -0.81
C PRO A 222 -13.85 29.28 -2.15
N ASP A 223 -13.10 28.79 -3.14
CA ASP A 223 -13.60 28.40 -4.46
C ASP A 223 -14.12 26.96 -4.52
N GLY A 224 -14.11 26.26 -3.38
CA GLY A 224 -14.62 24.89 -3.24
C GLY A 224 -13.57 23.79 -3.42
N VAL A 225 -14.00 22.56 -3.21
CA VAL A 225 -13.21 21.32 -3.34
C VAL A 225 -13.76 20.54 -4.53
N THR A 226 -12.90 20.13 -5.44
CA THR A 226 -13.30 19.45 -6.68
C THR A 226 -13.16 17.93 -6.61
N ALA A 227 -12.30 17.42 -5.73
CA ALA A 227 -12.10 15.99 -5.51
C ALA A 227 -11.70 15.70 -4.06
N ALA A 228 -11.95 14.47 -3.59
CA ALA A 228 -11.52 14.05 -2.26
C ALA A 228 -10.97 12.63 -2.25
N ILE A 229 -9.90 12.42 -1.48
CA ILE A 229 -9.24 11.14 -1.25
C ILE A 229 -9.32 10.82 0.24
N ASP A 230 -10.00 9.74 0.60
CA ASP A 230 -10.11 9.28 1.99
C ASP A 230 -9.12 8.14 2.25
N CYS A 231 -8.04 8.45 2.99
CA CYS A 231 -7.03 7.48 3.43
C CYS A 231 -7.23 7.04 4.90
N VAL A 232 -8.32 7.45 5.56
CA VAL A 232 -8.53 7.23 7.00
C VAL A 232 -9.67 6.28 7.30
N GLY A 233 -10.78 6.44 6.57
CA GLY A 233 -11.95 5.61 6.75
C GLY A 233 -12.90 6.04 7.87
N THR A 234 -12.80 7.28 8.38
CA THR A 234 -13.73 7.80 9.40
C THR A 234 -15.02 8.32 8.76
N ASP A 235 -16.11 8.33 9.52
CA ASP A 235 -17.37 8.90 9.08
C ASP A 235 -17.25 10.41 8.84
N GLU A 236 -16.47 11.12 9.67
CA GLU A 236 -16.18 12.54 9.48
C GLU A 236 -15.55 12.81 8.10
N ALA A 237 -14.58 11.97 7.68
CA ALA A 237 -13.94 12.11 6.37
C ALA A 237 -14.93 11.91 5.23
N LEU A 238 -15.79 10.87 5.32
CA LEU A 238 -16.82 10.63 4.34
C LEU A 238 -17.83 11.78 4.28
N ASP A 239 -18.39 12.19 5.43
CA ASP A 239 -19.42 13.24 5.49
C ASP A 239 -18.89 14.57 4.96
N THR A 240 -17.66 14.94 5.35
CA THR A 240 -17.00 16.14 4.84
C THR A 240 -16.79 16.07 3.32
N SER A 241 -16.33 14.91 2.81
CA SER A 241 -16.10 14.74 1.37
C SER A 241 -17.39 14.85 0.57
N VAL A 242 -18.47 14.18 1.01
CA VAL A 242 -19.76 14.19 0.30
C VAL A 242 -20.49 15.52 0.38
N GLU A 243 -20.22 16.32 1.39
CA GLU A 243 -20.76 17.68 1.53
C GLU A 243 -20.03 18.69 0.63
N LEU A 244 -18.71 18.52 0.45
CA LEU A 244 -17.88 19.46 -0.29
C LEU A 244 -17.79 19.16 -1.79
N VAL A 245 -17.82 17.88 -2.17
CA VAL A 245 -17.62 17.44 -3.56
C VAL A 245 -18.96 16.98 -4.14
N ALA A 246 -19.49 17.75 -5.08
CA ALA A 246 -20.81 17.48 -5.68
C ALA A 246 -20.86 16.17 -6.47
N ASP A 247 -19.79 15.89 -7.26
CA ASP A 247 -19.68 14.65 -8.05
C ASP A 247 -19.07 13.52 -7.20
N ARG A 248 -19.87 12.53 -6.86
CA ARG A 248 -19.42 11.34 -6.09
C ARG A 248 -18.34 10.53 -6.80
N GLN A 249 -18.26 10.63 -8.12
CA GLN A 249 -17.20 9.98 -8.90
C GLN A 249 -15.84 10.65 -8.75
N ARG A 250 -15.80 11.83 -8.15
CA ARG A 250 -14.59 12.57 -7.77
C ARG A 250 -14.17 12.33 -6.31
N ILE A 251 -14.78 11.37 -5.63
CA ILE A 251 -14.45 10.96 -4.27
C ILE A 251 -13.98 9.51 -4.30
N ALA A 252 -12.81 9.21 -3.73
CA ALA A 252 -12.30 7.86 -3.57
C ALA A 252 -11.87 7.58 -2.13
N SER A 253 -12.11 6.36 -1.65
CA SER A 253 -11.61 5.87 -0.37
C SER A 253 -10.80 4.59 -0.55
N ILE A 254 -9.71 4.46 0.20
CA ILE A 254 -8.91 3.22 0.29
C ILE A 254 -9.41 2.29 1.42
N THR A 255 -10.51 2.65 2.05
CA THR A 255 -11.12 1.87 3.13
C THR A 255 -12.55 1.53 2.73
N GLY A 256 -12.80 0.27 2.39
CA GLY A 256 -14.13 -0.20 2.03
C GLY A 256 -15.01 -0.40 3.27
N THR A 257 -16.18 0.24 3.27
CA THR A 257 -17.28 -0.05 4.19
C THR A 257 -18.60 0.09 3.45
N ASP A 258 -19.64 -0.59 3.93
CA ASP A 258 -21.00 -0.51 3.34
C ASP A 258 -21.48 0.93 3.21
N ARG A 259 -21.14 1.78 4.18
CA ARG A 259 -21.51 3.20 4.17
C ARG A 259 -20.89 3.96 2.99
N ARG A 260 -19.65 3.64 2.59
CA ARG A 260 -18.98 4.25 1.45
C ARG A 260 -19.57 3.79 0.12
N VAL A 261 -19.86 2.52 0.02
CA VAL A 261 -20.56 1.95 -1.14
C VAL A 261 -21.94 2.58 -1.27
N ALA A 262 -22.70 2.69 -0.18
CA ALA A 262 -24.02 3.32 -0.17
C ALA A 262 -23.97 4.83 -0.50
N ALA A 263 -22.87 5.52 -0.20
CA ALA A 263 -22.66 6.91 -0.57
C ALA A 263 -22.35 7.11 -2.06
N GLY A 264 -22.13 6.04 -2.83
CA GLY A 264 -21.87 6.07 -4.26
C GLY A 264 -20.47 6.61 -4.63
N ILE A 265 -19.53 6.59 -3.68
CA ILE A 265 -18.13 6.98 -3.92
C ILE A 265 -17.31 5.77 -4.41
N LYS A 266 -16.13 6.04 -4.99
CA LYS A 266 -15.23 4.97 -5.41
C LYS A 266 -14.51 4.36 -4.21
N VAL A 267 -14.43 3.04 -4.18
CA VAL A 267 -13.64 2.30 -3.19
C VAL A 267 -12.49 1.62 -3.91
N ILE A 268 -11.26 1.94 -3.53
CA ILE A 268 -10.03 1.45 -4.17
C ILE A 268 -9.36 0.40 -3.28
N GLY A 269 -8.97 -0.73 -3.88
CA GLY A 269 -8.17 -1.75 -3.19
C GLY A 269 -8.96 -2.82 -2.44
N ASN A 270 -10.27 -2.92 -2.62
CA ASN A 270 -11.11 -3.92 -1.99
C ASN A 270 -11.56 -5.02 -2.97
N GLY A 271 -10.66 -5.87 -3.41
CA GLY A 271 -11.04 -7.11 -4.06
C GLY A 271 -10.33 -7.41 -5.39
N PRO A 272 -10.24 -8.68 -5.78
CA PRO A 272 -9.77 -9.09 -7.10
C PRO A 272 -10.78 -8.63 -8.16
N GLY A 273 -10.33 -7.81 -9.13
CA GLY A 273 -11.11 -7.45 -10.32
C GLY A 273 -11.71 -6.03 -10.35
N GLN A 274 -11.20 -5.09 -9.59
CA GLN A 274 -11.47 -3.67 -9.80
C GLN A 274 -10.23 -3.02 -10.43
N ASP A 275 -10.12 -3.22 -11.75
CA ASP A 275 -9.23 -2.46 -12.64
C ASP A 275 -9.78 -1.05 -12.89
#